data_8c43f0f1adaabdb921edceb36b22358d
#
_entry.id   8c43f0f1adaabdb921edceb36b22358d
#
_cell.length_a   1.000
_cell.length_b   1.000
_cell.length_c   1.000
_cell.angle_alpha   90.00
_cell.angle_beta   90.00
_cell.angle_gamma   90.00
#
_symmetry.space_group_name_H-M   'P 1'
#
loop_
_entity.id
_entity.type
_entity.pdbx_description
1 polymer ?
#
loop_
_entity_poly.entity_id
_entity_poly.type
_entity_poly.pdbx_seq_one_letter_code
_entity_poly.pdbx_strand_id
1 'polypeptide(L)'
;MKIWPWLLVAAAVLVTRMDKKPTTGTKRVARGIRNNNPGNIRKGIKWLGRVEPGKDAEFIEFKTMPYGIRALYIDLINKHKGGLRTIQGIIYRYAPPSENLTDAYVASVAKQIGIPATAVFEPTTNNFIKFAHAIARHENGKDANLISVNDWIAGLNMARQRPDIAAYLKIS
;
A
#
# COMPACT_ATOMS: atom_id res chain seq x y z
N MET A 1 81.65 -19.93 -2.34
CA MET A 1 80.21 -20.07 -2.02
C MET A 1 79.56 -18.70 -2.16
N LYS A 2 78.75 -18.52 -3.20
CA LYS A 2 78.12 -17.23 -3.53
C LYS A 2 76.69 -17.27 -2.97
N ILE A 3 76.34 -16.40 -2.04
CA ILE A 3 75.00 -16.18 -1.50
C ILE A 3 74.31 -15.09 -2.30
N TRP A 4 73.15 -15.41 -2.88
CA TRP A 4 72.35 -14.45 -3.59
C TRP A 4 71.37 -13.75 -2.62
N PRO A 5 71.18 -12.41 -2.70
CA PRO A 5 70.18 -11.73 -1.92
C PRO A 5 68.84 -11.78 -2.66
N TRP A 6 67.83 -12.15 -1.93
CA TRP A 6 66.43 -12.14 -2.39
C TRP A 6 65.90 -10.70 -2.40
N LEU A 7 65.58 -10.22 -3.56
CA LEU A 7 64.83 -8.97 -3.74
C LEU A 7 63.38 -9.20 -3.41
N LEU A 8 62.93 -8.65 -2.30
CA LEU A 8 61.48 -8.53 -1.94
C LEU A 8 60.89 -7.40 -2.77
N VAL A 9 60.13 -7.76 -3.80
CA VAL A 9 59.27 -6.82 -4.51
C VAL A 9 57.94 -6.72 -3.69
N ALA A 10 57.81 -5.67 -2.93
CA ALA A 10 56.53 -5.33 -2.28
C ALA A 10 55.60 -4.74 -3.35
N ALA A 11 54.64 -5.55 -3.82
CA ALA A 11 53.56 -5.06 -4.64
C ALA A 11 52.58 -4.26 -3.76
N ALA A 12 52.64 -2.95 -3.83
CA ALA A 12 51.65 -2.06 -3.23
C ALA A 12 50.33 -2.20 -3.99
N VAL A 13 49.38 -2.96 -3.40
CA VAL A 13 48.00 -2.99 -3.91
C VAL A 13 47.34 -1.65 -3.56
N LEU A 14 47.24 -0.78 -4.56
CA LEU A 14 46.46 0.45 -4.46
C LEU A 14 44.99 0.08 -4.46
N VAL A 15 44.39 -0.09 -3.26
CA VAL A 15 42.95 -0.20 -3.10
C VAL A 15 42.36 1.19 -3.31
N THR A 16 41.96 1.48 -4.54
CA THR A 16 41.14 2.66 -4.81
C THR A 16 39.79 2.45 -4.14
N ARG A 17 39.62 3.04 -2.96
CA ARG A 17 38.30 3.24 -2.35
C ARG A 17 37.48 4.07 -3.33
N MET A 18 36.57 3.40 -4.04
CA MET A 18 35.49 4.10 -4.71
C MET A 18 34.61 4.68 -3.62
N ASP A 19 34.81 5.93 -3.26
CA ASP A 19 33.88 6.72 -2.48
C ASP A 19 32.56 6.74 -3.24
N LYS A 20 31.59 5.90 -2.78
CA LYS A 20 30.21 6.02 -3.22
C LYS A 20 29.76 7.42 -2.84
N LYS A 21 29.74 8.32 -3.82
CA LYS A 21 29.14 9.65 -3.72
C LYS A 21 27.77 9.47 -3.08
N PRO A 22 27.41 10.12 -1.96
CA PRO A 22 26.09 10.06 -1.43
C PRO A 22 25.15 10.64 -2.48
N THR A 23 24.35 9.78 -3.12
CA THR A 23 23.24 10.23 -3.95
C THR A 23 22.24 10.87 -3.00
N THR A 24 22.21 12.19 -2.93
CA THR A 24 21.14 13.00 -2.36
C THR A 24 19.90 12.83 -3.24
N GLY A 25 19.40 11.58 -3.32
CA GLY A 25 18.13 11.29 -3.93
C GLY A 25 17.05 11.82 -2.99
N THR A 26 16.37 12.88 -3.37
CA THR A 26 15.09 13.27 -2.76
C THR A 26 14.24 12.01 -2.68
N LYS A 27 13.91 11.58 -1.44
CA LYS A 27 13.15 10.34 -1.22
C LYS A 27 11.85 10.43 -1.99
N ARG A 28 11.70 9.59 -3.01
CA ARG A 28 10.52 9.59 -3.86
C ARG A 28 9.29 9.22 -3.02
N VAL A 29 8.24 10.02 -3.08
CA VAL A 29 6.95 9.76 -2.42
C VAL A 29 6.42 8.38 -2.82
N ALA A 30 5.75 7.69 -1.89
CA ALA A 30 5.23 6.34 -2.09
C ALA A 30 4.36 6.22 -3.36
N ARG A 31 4.42 5.05 -4.02
CA ARG A 31 3.75 4.80 -5.31
C ARG A 31 2.26 5.06 -5.25
N GLY A 32 1.59 4.59 -4.20
CA GLY A 32 0.16 4.79 -4.04
C GLY A 32 -0.24 6.26 -3.91
N ILE A 33 0.58 7.07 -3.25
CA ILE A 33 0.32 8.51 -3.13
C ILE A 33 0.49 9.22 -4.47
N ARG A 34 1.57 8.91 -5.22
CA ARG A 34 1.79 9.49 -6.56
C ARG A 34 0.69 9.15 -7.56
N ASN A 35 0.10 7.97 -7.43
CA ASN A 35 -0.95 7.47 -8.31
C ASN A 35 -2.35 7.86 -7.85
N ASN A 36 -2.49 8.63 -6.76
CA ASN A 36 -3.78 8.88 -6.11
C ASN A 36 -4.53 7.58 -5.77
N ASN A 37 -3.81 6.52 -5.48
CA ASN A 37 -4.28 5.15 -5.28
C ASN A 37 -3.75 4.59 -3.94
N PRO A 38 -4.29 5.05 -2.81
CA PRO A 38 -3.72 4.77 -1.49
C PRO A 38 -3.73 3.28 -1.12
N GLY A 39 -4.55 2.47 -1.79
CA GLY A 39 -4.59 1.02 -1.62
C GLY A 39 -3.77 0.26 -2.65
N ASN A 40 -3.00 0.89 -3.53
CA ASN A 40 -2.27 0.21 -4.61
C ASN A 40 -3.15 -0.78 -5.39
N ILE A 41 -4.38 -0.36 -5.74
CA ILE A 41 -5.33 -1.19 -6.50
C ILE A 41 -4.74 -1.47 -7.88
N ARG A 42 -4.65 -2.76 -8.23
CA ARG A 42 -4.12 -3.22 -9.52
C ARG A 42 -5.08 -2.92 -10.67
N LYS A 43 -4.52 -2.83 -11.88
CA LYS A 43 -5.30 -2.74 -13.13
C LYS A 43 -6.20 -3.97 -13.30
N GLY A 44 -7.24 -3.84 -14.12
CA GLY A 44 -8.21 -4.90 -14.44
C GLY A 44 -9.65 -4.39 -14.40
N ILE A 45 -10.07 -3.75 -13.31
CA ILE A 45 -11.43 -3.22 -13.17
C ILE A 45 -11.49 -1.76 -13.66
N LYS A 46 -12.57 -1.41 -14.35
CA LYS A 46 -12.85 -0.03 -14.78
C LYS A 46 -13.43 0.80 -13.65
N TRP A 47 -12.55 1.32 -12.79
CA TRP A 47 -12.95 2.21 -11.70
C TRP A 47 -13.29 3.63 -12.19
N LEU A 48 -14.27 4.24 -11.53
CA LEU A 48 -14.60 5.64 -11.77
C LEU A 48 -13.40 6.54 -11.42
N GLY A 49 -13.09 7.50 -12.28
CA GLY A 49 -12.00 8.45 -12.06
C GLY A 49 -10.60 7.91 -12.34
N ARG A 50 -10.46 6.70 -12.90
CA ARG A 50 -9.16 6.22 -13.37
C ARG A 50 -8.62 7.11 -14.50
N VAL A 51 -7.31 7.23 -14.57
CA VAL A 51 -6.61 7.86 -15.69
C VAL A 51 -6.38 6.80 -16.77
N GLU A 52 -6.67 7.14 -18.04
CA GLU A 52 -6.53 6.23 -19.17
C GLU A 52 -5.91 6.97 -20.35
N PRO A 53 -4.77 6.56 -20.90
CA PRO A 53 -3.89 5.52 -20.34
C PRO A 53 -3.13 6.04 -19.12
N GLY A 54 -3.04 5.23 -18.06
CA GLY A 54 -2.20 5.54 -16.90
C GLY A 54 -0.74 5.20 -17.18
N LYS A 55 0.18 5.94 -16.54
CA LYS A 55 1.65 5.77 -16.70
C LYS A 55 2.19 4.58 -15.93
N ASP A 56 1.54 4.19 -14.84
CA ASP A 56 1.96 3.04 -14.03
C ASP A 56 1.65 1.74 -14.76
N ALA A 57 2.58 0.79 -14.79
CA ALA A 57 2.42 -0.46 -15.52
C ALA A 57 1.42 -1.42 -14.86
N GLU A 58 1.37 -1.44 -13.53
CA GLU A 58 0.65 -2.46 -12.74
C GLU A 58 -0.57 -1.90 -12.01
N PHE A 59 -0.46 -0.68 -11.47
CA PHE A 59 -1.47 -0.10 -10.61
C PHE A 59 -2.27 0.99 -11.34
N ILE A 60 -3.49 1.19 -10.86
CA ILE A 60 -4.35 2.25 -11.39
C ILE A 60 -3.82 3.61 -10.92
N GLU A 61 -3.82 4.57 -11.81
CA GLU A 61 -3.73 5.99 -11.48
C GLU A 61 -5.13 6.58 -11.44
N PHE A 62 -5.45 7.34 -10.41
CA PHE A 62 -6.71 8.08 -10.32
C PHE A 62 -6.48 9.57 -10.56
N LYS A 63 -7.50 10.24 -11.08
CA LYS A 63 -7.48 11.69 -11.37
C LYS A 63 -7.21 12.51 -10.11
N THR A 64 -7.79 12.10 -8.98
CA THR A 64 -7.60 12.73 -7.67
C THR A 64 -7.61 11.66 -6.58
N MET A 65 -7.08 12.01 -5.40
CA MET A 65 -7.03 11.12 -4.25
C MET A 65 -8.43 10.60 -3.81
N PRO A 66 -9.51 11.41 -3.78
CA PRO A 66 -10.85 10.92 -3.46
C PRO A 66 -11.34 9.77 -4.35
N TYR A 67 -11.00 9.74 -5.64
CA TYR A 67 -11.36 8.60 -6.50
C TYR A 67 -10.66 7.31 -6.10
N GLY A 68 -9.37 7.38 -5.76
CA GLY A 68 -8.63 6.21 -5.27
C GLY A 68 -9.14 5.72 -3.92
N ILE A 69 -9.46 6.64 -3.01
CA ILE A 69 -10.08 6.33 -1.72
C ILE A 69 -11.45 5.70 -1.91
N ARG A 70 -12.28 6.27 -2.79
CA ARG A 70 -13.58 5.66 -3.16
C ARG A 70 -13.41 4.22 -3.63
N ALA A 71 -12.47 3.99 -4.53
CA ALA A 71 -12.20 2.65 -5.05
C ALA A 71 -11.78 1.68 -3.95
N LEU A 72 -10.90 2.12 -3.03
CA LEU A 72 -10.46 1.33 -1.88
C LEU A 72 -11.63 0.95 -0.97
N TYR A 73 -12.50 1.89 -0.60
CA TYR A 73 -13.69 1.59 0.20
C TYR A 73 -14.59 0.56 -0.47
N ILE A 74 -14.90 0.77 -1.75
CA ILE A 74 -15.79 -0.13 -2.50
C ILE A 74 -15.17 -1.53 -2.63
N ASP A 75 -13.88 -1.63 -2.86
CA ASP A 75 -13.17 -2.90 -2.98
C ASP A 75 -13.22 -3.70 -1.67
N LEU A 76 -12.92 -3.06 -0.54
CA LEU A 76 -12.98 -3.70 0.80
C LEU A 76 -14.43 -4.12 1.14
N ILE A 77 -15.40 -3.25 0.91
CA ILE A 77 -16.82 -3.54 1.18
C ILE A 77 -17.30 -4.70 0.31
N ASN A 78 -16.94 -4.72 -0.97
CA ASN A 78 -17.35 -5.81 -1.87
C ASN A 78 -16.74 -7.16 -1.44
N LYS A 79 -15.50 -7.20 -0.98
CA LYS A 79 -14.89 -8.41 -0.42
C LYS A 79 -15.66 -8.90 0.79
N HIS A 80 -16.04 -8.01 1.70
CA HIS A 80 -16.82 -8.34 2.87
C HIS A 80 -18.25 -8.81 2.51
N LYS A 81 -18.92 -8.13 1.58
CA LYS A 81 -20.23 -8.56 1.02
C LYS A 81 -20.14 -9.95 0.38
N GLY A 82 -19.03 -10.25 -0.27
CA GLY A 82 -18.74 -11.54 -0.90
C GLY A 82 -18.39 -12.67 0.08
N GLY A 83 -18.52 -12.44 1.40
CA GLY A 83 -18.36 -13.48 2.43
C GLY A 83 -17.02 -13.45 3.16
N LEU A 84 -16.05 -12.60 2.79
CA LEU A 84 -14.78 -12.46 3.50
C LEU A 84 -14.96 -11.52 4.70
N ARG A 85 -15.49 -12.04 5.79
CA ARG A 85 -15.93 -11.24 6.94
C ARG A 85 -14.88 -11.00 8.01
N THR A 86 -13.64 -11.42 7.77
CA THR A 86 -12.50 -11.24 8.69
C THR A 86 -11.42 -10.39 8.03
N ILE A 87 -10.59 -9.72 8.83
CA ILE A 87 -9.43 -8.98 8.33
C ILE A 87 -8.53 -9.91 7.55
N GLN A 88 -8.23 -11.08 8.10
CA GLN A 88 -7.39 -12.08 7.45
C GLN A 88 -7.94 -12.47 6.07
N GLY A 89 -9.20 -12.85 5.98
CA GLY A 89 -9.81 -13.25 4.70
C GLY A 89 -9.76 -12.17 3.64
N ILE A 90 -10.03 -10.91 4.03
CA ILE A 90 -9.97 -9.77 3.10
C ILE A 90 -8.54 -9.51 2.64
N ILE A 91 -7.55 -9.48 3.57
CA ILE A 91 -6.15 -9.21 3.23
C ILE A 91 -5.57 -10.32 2.36
N TYR A 92 -5.84 -11.61 2.64
CA TYR A 92 -5.38 -12.72 1.80
C TYR A 92 -5.92 -12.62 0.36
N ARG A 93 -7.10 -12.08 0.18
CA ARG A 93 -7.65 -11.80 -1.16
C ARG A 93 -7.08 -10.53 -1.79
N TYR A 94 -6.73 -9.55 -0.99
CA TYR A 94 -6.20 -8.25 -1.42
C TYR A 94 -4.73 -8.34 -1.84
N ALA A 95 -3.93 -9.03 -1.04
CA ALA A 95 -2.50 -9.22 -1.19
C ALA A 95 -2.14 -10.70 -0.95
N PRO A 96 -2.24 -11.56 -1.99
CA PRO A 96 -2.02 -12.99 -1.85
C PRO A 96 -0.60 -13.35 -1.36
N PRO A 97 -0.41 -14.45 -0.60
CA PRO A 97 0.88 -14.87 -0.06
C PRO A 97 1.97 -15.11 -1.11
N SER A 98 1.58 -15.43 -2.33
CA SER A 98 2.51 -15.59 -3.46
C SER A 98 3.22 -14.28 -3.85
N GLU A 99 2.68 -13.13 -3.47
CA GLU A 99 3.20 -11.82 -3.84
C GLU A 99 3.71 -11.00 -2.65
N ASN A 100 3.38 -11.39 -1.40
CA ASN A 100 3.60 -10.58 -0.21
C ASN A 100 3.88 -11.40 1.05
N LEU A 101 4.46 -10.74 2.07
CA LEU A 101 4.49 -11.22 3.45
C LEU A 101 3.10 -11.02 4.10
N THR A 102 2.11 -11.76 3.62
CA THR A 102 0.68 -11.52 3.90
C THR A 102 0.34 -11.62 5.38
N ASP A 103 0.99 -12.53 6.12
CA ASP A 103 0.75 -12.67 7.57
C ASP A 103 1.20 -11.43 8.35
N ALA A 104 2.33 -10.84 7.98
CA ALA A 104 2.79 -9.58 8.59
C ALA A 104 1.85 -8.43 8.24
N TYR A 105 1.30 -8.41 7.02
CA TYR A 105 0.29 -7.46 6.61
C TYR A 105 -0.99 -7.60 7.45
N VAL A 106 -1.51 -8.82 7.58
CA VAL A 106 -2.70 -9.13 8.41
C VAL A 106 -2.49 -8.66 9.83
N ALA A 107 -1.35 -9.01 10.46
CA ALA A 107 -1.03 -8.62 11.82
C ALA A 107 -0.96 -7.09 11.99
N SER A 108 -0.33 -6.40 11.04
CA SER A 108 -0.22 -4.94 11.03
C SER A 108 -1.59 -4.26 10.97
N VAL A 109 -2.46 -4.71 10.07
CA VAL A 109 -3.80 -4.13 9.88
C VAL A 109 -4.69 -4.44 11.09
N ALA A 110 -4.72 -5.69 11.58
CA ALA A 110 -5.49 -6.08 12.74
C ALA A 110 -5.14 -5.25 13.98
N LYS A 111 -3.82 -5.04 14.22
CA LYS A 111 -3.32 -4.19 15.31
C LYS A 111 -3.81 -2.74 15.17
N GLN A 112 -3.77 -2.16 13.97
CA GLN A 112 -4.17 -0.77 13.74
C GLN A 112 -5.68 -0.56 13.90
N ILE A 113 -6.50 -1.55 13.53
CA ILE A 113 -7.97 -1.47 13.63
C ILE A 113 -8.43 -1.77 15.06
N GLY A 114 -7.68 -2.59 15.81
CA GLY A 114 -8.05 -3.07 17.13
C GLY A 114 -9.08 -4.22 17.09
N ILE A 115 -9.10 -5.00 16.00
CA ILE A 115 -9.96 -6.17 15.82
C ILE A 115 -9.05 -7.38 15.57
N PRO A 116 -9.27 -8.53 16.25
CA PRO A 116 -8.51 -9.75 15.98
C PRO A 116 -8.65 -10.17 14.50
N ALA A 117 -7.53 -10.59 13.89
CA ALA A 117 -7.46 -10.86 12.45
C ALA A 117 -8.51 -11.88 11.95
N THR A 118 -8.83 -12.88 12.77
CA THR A 118 -9.76 -13.97 12.48
C THR A 118 -11.19 -13.71 12.98
N ALA A 119 -11.41 -12.63 13.74
CA ALA A 119 -12.75 -12.27 14.20
C ALA A 119 -13.60 -11.74 13.05
N VAL A 120 -14.87 -12.16 13.03
CA VAL A 120 -15.87 -11.55 12.15
C VAL A 120 -16.13 -10.13 12.64
N PHE A 121 -16.06 -9.16 11.76
CA PHE A 121 -16.34 -7.77 12.10
C PHE A 121 -17.61 -7.27 11.41
N GLU A 122 -18.32 -6.38 12.12
CA GLU A 122 -19.54 -5.79 11.59
C GLU A 122 -19.24 -4.78 10.46
N PRO A 123 -20.09 -4.74 9.42
CA PRO A 123 -19.91 -3.84 8.29
C PRO A 123 -20.33 -2.40 8.62
N THR A 124 -19.76 -1.83 9.68
CA THR A 124 -20.03 -0.44 10.05
C THR A 124 -19.16 0.51 9.24
N THR A 125 -19.67 1.73 9.03
CA THR A 125 -18.89 2.81 8.39
C THR A 125 -17.55 3.01 9.09
N ASN A 126 -17.54 3.02 10.43
CA ASN A 126 -16.33 3.22 11.23
C ASN A 126 -15.28 2.11 11.03
N ASN A 127 -15.72 0.84 10.98
CA ASN A 127 -14.80 -0.27 10.75
C ASN A 127 -14.13 -0.18 9.37
N PHE A 128 -14.88 0.19 8.33
CA PHE A 128 -14.29 0.37 7.00
C PHE A 128 -13.41 1.61 6.88
N ILE A 129 -13.71 2.69 7.61
CA ILE A 129 -12.80 3.84 7.72
C ILE A 129 -11.47 3.38 8.31
N LYS A 130 -11.47 2.73 9.46
CA LYS A 130 -10.26 2.21 10.10
C LYS A 130 -9.51 1.26 9.17
N PHE A 131 -10.23 0.38 8.48
CA PHE A 131 -9.62 -0.59 7.57
C PHE A 131 -8.94 0.09 6.38
N ALA A 132 -9.61 1.01 5.71
CA ALA A 132 -9.03 1.74 4.58
C ALA A 132 -7.79 2.55 4.99
N HIS A 133 -7.82 3.20 6.15
CA HIS A 133 -6.65 3.89 6.70
C HIS A 133 -5.50 2.94 7.00
N ALA A 134 -5.77 1.78 7.61
CA ALA A 134 -4.74 0.78 7.92
C ALA A 134 -4.09 0.21 6.64
N ILE A 135 -4.87 -0.08 5.60
CA ILE A 135 -4.37 -0.45 4.27
C ILE A 135 -3.46 0.64 3.70
N ALA A 136 -3.96 1.87 3.63
CA ALA A 136 -3.19 2.99 3.07
C ALA A 136 -1.86 3.20 3.82
N ARG A 137 -1.88 3.04 5.13
CA ARG A 137 -0.68 3.14 5.96
C ARG A 137 0.30 1.99 5.72
N HIS A 138 -0.19 0.78 5.55
CA HIS A 138 0.65 -0.37 5.21
C HIS A 138 1.31 -0.20 3.84
N GLU A 139 0.53 0.20 2.84
CA GLU A 139 0.96 0.34 1.44
C GLU A 139 1.95 1.52 1.22
N ASN A 140 1.79 2.61 1.97
CA ASN A 140 2.52 3.85 1.72
C ASN A 140 3.41 4.30 2.89
N GLY A 141 3.41 3.56 3.99
CA GLY A 141 4.17 3.93 5.19
C GLY A 141 3.78 5.31 5.70
N LYS A 142 4.78 6.12 6.07
CA LYS A 142 4.56 7.48 6.57
C LYS A 142 3.96 8.44 5.54
N ASP A 143 4.11 8.15 4.26
CA ASP A 143 3.58 9.01 3.19
C ASP A 143 2.04 8.95 3.12
N ALA A 144 1.39 7.96 3.75
CA ALA A 144 -0.06 7.97 3.94
C ALA A 144 -0.57 9.22 4.70
N ASN A 145 0.28 9.87 5.49
CA ASN A 145 -0.07 11.11 6.19
C ASN A 145 -0.21 12.32 5.25
N LEU A 146 0.20 12.20 3.98
CA LEU A 146 -0.01 13.22 2.96
C LEU A 146 -1.45 13.25 2.44
N ILE A 147 -2.26 12.23 2.74
CA ILE A 147 -3.67 12.18 2.38
C ILE A 147 -4.44 13.07 3.36
N SER A 148 -5.10 14.09 2.84
CA SER A 148 -5.85 15.04 3.67
C SER A 148 -7.12 14.40 4.25
N VAL A 149 -7.58 14.93 5.38
CA VAL A 149 -8.88 14.53 5.97
C VAL A 149 -10.02 14.78 4.99
N ASN A 150 -9.96 15.87 4.24
CA ASN A 150 -10.98 16.21 3.24
C ASN A 150 -11.02 15.19 2.09
N ASP A 151 -9.87 14.64 1.66
CA ASP A 151 -9.83 13.57 0.66
C ASP A 151 -10.51 12.30 1.16
N TRP A 152 -10.27 11.93 2.44
CA TRP A 152 -10.90 10.77 3.06
C TRP A 152 -12.42 10.93 3.13
N ILE A 153 -12.91 12.09 3.58
CA ILE A 153 -14.35 12.41 3.64
C ILE A 153 -14.97 12.38 2.25
N ALA A 154 -14.33 13.03 1.26
CA ALA A 154 -14.82 13.06 -0.11
C ALA A 154 -14.88 11.67 -0.73
N GLY A 155 -13.84 10.85 -0.56
CA GLY A 155 -13.80 9.48 -1.08
C GLY A 155 -14.87 8.57 -0.47
N LEU A 156 -15.11 8.67 0.84
CA LEU A 156 -16.18 7.93 1.52
C LEU A 156 -17.56 8.37 1.02
N ASN A 157 -17.80 9.68 0.94
CA ASN A 157 -19.08 10.20 0.45
C ASN A 157 -19.35 9.75 -0.99
N MET A 158 -18.33 9.79 -1.85
CA MET A 158 -18.44 9.26 -3.21
C MET A 158 -18.71 7.74 -3.26
N ALA A 159 -18.17 6.95 -2.33
CA ALA A 159 -18.48 5.53 -2.23
C ALA A 159 -19.93 5.30 -1.83
N ARG A 160 -20.43 6.06 -0.86
CA ARG A 160 -21.82 6.00 -0.36
C ARG A 160 -22.87 6.48 -1.34
N GLN A 161 -22.49 7.20 -2.41
CA GLN A 161 -23.41 7.52 -3.52
C GLN A 161 -23.87 6.26 -4.27
N ARG A 162 -23.20 5.13 -4.12
CA ARG A 162 -23.69 3.85 -4.62
C ARG A 162 -24.73 3.29 -3.65
N PRO A 163 -25.98 3.06 -4.11
CA PRO A 163 -27.06 2.59 -3.23
C PRO A 163 -26.75 1.25 -2.55
N ASP A 164 -26.09 0.33 -3.24
CA ASP A 164 -25.70 -0.98 -2.72
C ASP A 164 -24.63 -0.91 -1.64
N ILE A 165 -23.77 0.10 -1.68
CA ILE A 165 -22.76 0.37 -0.64
C ILE A 165 -23.41 1.05 0.56
N ALA A 166 -24.24 2.08 0.29
CA ALA A 166 -24.94 2.79 1.36
C ALA A 166 -25.86 1.87 2.18
N ALA A 167 -26.60 1.00 1.50
CA ALA A 167 -27.50 0.04 2.14
C ALA A 167 -26.75 -1.05 2.94
N TYR A 168 -25.51 -1.38 2.54
CA TYR A 168 -24.72 -2.40 3.22
C TYR A 168 -24.08 -1.90 4.51
N LEU A 169 -23.68 -0.64 4.53
CA LEU A 169 -22.99 -0.05 5.68
C LEU A 169 -23.97 0.25 6.81
N LYS A 170 -23.81 -0.43 7.93
CA LYS A 170 -24.53 -0.09 9.16
C LYS A 170 -24.02 1.26 9.67
N ILE A 171 -24.94 2.10 10.08
CA ILE A 171 -24.62 3.34 10.80
C ILE A 171 -24.26 2.92 12.23
N SER A 172 -23.05 3.21 12.66
CA SER A 172 -22.60 3.01 14.05
C SER A 172 -22.52 4.35 14.76
#